data_ac7ab3151d071bcb450af8b86c37f796
#
_entry.id   ac7ab3151d071bcb450af8b86c37f796
#
_cell.length_a   1.000
_cell.length_b   1.000
_cell.length_c   1.000
_cell.angle_alpha   90.00
_cell.angle_beta   90.00
_cell.angle_gamma   90.00
#
_symmetry.space_group_name_H-M   'P 1'
#
loop_
_entity.id
_entity.type
_entity.pdbx_description
1 polymer ?
#
loop_
_entity_poly.entity_id
_entity_poly.type
_entity_poly.pdbx_seq_one_letter_code
_entity_poly.pdbx_strand_id
1 'polypeptide(L)'
;LHPVKPHSNQYRILLLFGLILGAIWLLMSVNRGVVPSPFVPTPTPTRSPESYILEAQAYFEAGKLDDPASDLDAIGAYQLALQVDPQNALVWAELARIQTYSTNLVSTDQQRLERLQDALASIEQAVALAPDDSTVYAIYAFVLDWNASSNLISNDEREDYLVRAEGAANRAYLLDPDNALALAFYAEVLLDQQKWDQARQYAEQAVALAPDVMDTHRVLATVLESIGDYRDAIQEYITASEITPNLTFLYLRIGLVYRHLQIYNTALEYFERAALINEQLGVRDPLPYIAIAKTYAQQGEFFIAARNGEKALSFDPTNADTYGQLGMIYVQARNYETALPALRCAVEGCSAEENETALLFVEEGILERSVA
;
A
#
# COMPACT_ATOMS: atom_id res chain seq x y z
N LEU A 1 78.71 -25.42 25.92
CA LEU A 1 77.80 -24.35 25.53
C LEU A 1 77.24 -23.68 26.80
N HIS A 2 77.84 -22.53 27.22
CA HIS A 2 77.34 -21.76 28.35
C HIS A 2 76.17 -20.96 27.96
N PRO A 3 75.03 -20.96 28.72
CA PRO A 3 73.90 -20.09 28.43
C PRO A 3 74.28 -18.63 28.75
N VAL A 4 74.25 -17.78 27.74
CA VAL A 4 74.37 -16.32 27.87
C VAL A 4 73.17 -15.82 28.62
N LYS A 5 73.33 -15.35 29.87
CA LYS A 5 72.26 -14.62 30.59
C LYS A 5 71.97 -13.28 29.89
N PRO A 6 70.74 -13.02 29.51
CA PRO A 6 70.43 -11.73 28.93
C PRO A 6 70.55 -10.64 29.99
N HIS A 7 71.55 -9.76 29.86
CA HIS A 7 71.64 -8.55 30.69
C HIS A 7 70.48 -7.61 30.38
N SER A 8 69.55 -7.49 31.31
CA SER A 8 68.48 -6.53 31.24
C SER A 8 69.06 -5.13 31.27
N ASN A 9 68.89 -4.36 30.18
CA ASN A 9 69.39 -3.02 30.09
C ASN A 9 68.51 -2.07 30.94
N GLN A 10 69.02 -1.59 32.07
CA GLN A 10 68.29 -0.72 33.03
C GLN A 10 67.65 0.48 32.38
N TYR A 11 68.22 1.03 31.34
CA TYR A 11 67.62 2.16 30.55
C TYR A 11 66.38 1.73 29.77
N ARG A 12 66.31 0.51 29.25
CA ARG A 12 65.11 -0.03 28.60
C ARG A 12 63.98 -0.23 29.60
N ILE A 13 64.27 -0.68 30.79
CA ILE A 13 63.27 -0.86 31.85
C ILE A 13 62.72 0.50 32.29
N LEU A 14 63.57 1.51 32.51
CA LEU A 14 63.16 2.87 32.85
C LEU A 14 62.32 3.50 31.72
N LEU A 15 62.69 3.33 30.47
CA LEU A 15 61.95 3.82 29.32
C LEU A 15 60.56 3.19 29.22
N LEU A 16 60.47 1.86 29.37
CA LEU A 16 59.19 1.13 29.38
C LEU A 16 58.31 1.58 30.56
N PHE A 17 58.89 1.77 31.75
CA PHE A 17 58.15 2.25 32.91
C PHE A 17 57.62 3.68 32.71
N GLY A 18 58.41 4.55 32.10
CA GLY A 18 57.97 5.92 31.73
C GLY A 18 56.83 5.89 30.67
N LEU A 19 56.88 5.01 29.67
CA LEU A 19 55.84 4.81 28.67
C LEU A 19 54.54 4.30 29.31
N ILE A 20 54.63 3.36 30.25
CA ILE A 20 53.47 2.83 30.98
C ILE A 20 52.82 3.93 31.83
N LEU A 21 53.61 4.69 32.57
CA LEU A 21 53.07 5.80 33.35
C LEU A 21 52.46 6.89 32.48
N GLY A 22 53.08 7.21 31.34
CA GLY A 22 52.53 8.12 30.34
C GLY A 22 51.21 7.64 29.77
N ALA A 23 51.11 6.34 29.44
CA ALA A 23 49.85 5.73 28.95
C ALA A 23 48.74 5.73 30.01
N ILE A 24 49.09 5.43 31.27
CA ILE A 24 48.15 5.52 32.42
C ILE A 24 47.66 6.94 32.61
N TRP A 25 48.57 7.91 32.56
CA TRP A 25 48.21 9.35 32.69
C TRP A 25 47.30 9.78 31.52
N LEU A 26 47.61 9.39 30.31
CA LEU A 26 46.79 9.67 29.10
C LEU A 26 45.40 9.07 29.24
N LEU A 27 45.29 7.77 29.65
CA LEU A 27 43.99 7.15 29.91
C LEU A 27 43.18 7.86 31.00
N MET A 28 43.84 8.28 32.09
CA MET A 28 43.17 9.02 33.14
C MET A 28 42.74 10.40 32.68
N SER A 29 43.52 11.07 31.82
CA SER A 29 43.21 12.37 31.26
C SER A 29 42.03 12.34 30.25
N VAL A 30 41.99 11.27 29.45
CA VAL A 30 40.85 10.99 28.55
C VAL A 30 39.59 10.69 29.38
N ASN A 31 39.70 9.86 30.42
CA ASN A 31 38.55 9.49 31.26
C ASN A 31 38.02 10.66 32.09
N ARG A 32 38.86 11.68 32.37
CA ARG A 32 38.46 12.93 33.04
C ARG A 32 38.00 14.02 32.07
N GLY A 33 37.97 13.76 30.77
CA GLY A 33 37.54 14.72 29.74
C GLY A 33 38.54 15.87 29.49
N VAL A 34 39.78 15.77 30.01
CA VAL A 34 40.85 16.82 29.85
C VAL A 34 41.50 16.69 28.45
N VAL A 35 41.54 15.49 27.91
CA VAL A 35 42.04 15.19 26.55
C VAL A 35 40.92 14.49 25.80
N PRO A 36 40.58 14.94 24.59
CA PRO A 36 39.57 14.25 23.79
C PRO A 36 40.04 12.80 23.45
N SER A 37 39.10 11.86 23.52
CA SER A 37 39.40 10.45 23.18
C SER A 37 39.92 10.35 21.76
N PRO A 38 41.09 9.75 21.49
CA PRO A 38 41.60 9.57 20.12
C PRO A 38 40.77 8.58 19.29
N PHE A 39 39.84 7.88 19.92
CA PHE A 39 38.91 6.92 19.31
C PHE A 39 37.44 7.35 19.49
N VAL A 40 37.15 8.66 19.51
CA VAL A 40 35.76 9.07 19.36
C VAL A 40 35.32 8.60 17.97
N PRO A 41 34.34 7.71 17.88
CA PRO A 41 33.82 7.32 16.57
C PRO A 41 33.35 8.60 15.89
N THR A 42 33.86 8.87 14.70
CA THR A 42 33.35 9.95 13.86
C THR A 42 31.85 9.70 13.76
N PRO A 43 30.98 10.68 14.09
CA PRO A 43 29.57 10.48 13.92
C PRO A 43 29.37 10.03 12.46
N THR A 44 28.76 8.87 12.29
CA THR A 44 28.38 8.40 10.95
C THR A 44 27.53 9.52 10.38
N PRO A 45 27.86 10.07 9.20
CA PRO A 45 27.04 11.14 8.62
C PRO A 45 25.59 10.63 8.60
N THR A 46 24.69 11.39 9.21
CA THR A 46 23.25 11.09 9.14
C THR A 46 22.89 11.03 7.68
N ARG A 47 22.25 9.93 7.28
CA ARG A 47 21.79 9.74 5.91
C ARG A 47 20.88 10.92 5.53
N SER A 48 21.05 11.50 4.34
CA SER A 48 20.27 12.66 3.92
C SER A 48 18.80 12.30 3.66
N PRO A 49 17.85 13.24 3.82
CA PRO A 49 16.45 13.02 3.50
C PRO A 49 16.25 12.52 2.07
N GLU A 50 16.98 13.07 1.09
CA GLU A 50 16.90 12.72 -0.33
C GLU A 50 17.21 11.24 -0.57
N SER A 51 18.15 10.67 0.21
CA SER A 51 18.49 9.25 0.10
C SER A 51 17.35 8.34 0.57
N TYR A 52 16.59 8.75 1.59
CA TYR A 52 15.39 8.02 2.01
C TYR A 52 14.23 8.19 1.03
N ILE A 53 14.08 9.38 0.42
CA ILE A 53 13.08 9.64 -0.62
C ILE A 53 13.32 8.75 -1.84
N LEU A 54 14.56 8.66 -2.33
CA LEU A 54 14.91 7.77 -3.43
C LEU A 54 14.68 6.30 -3.10
N GLU A 55 14.95 5.89 -1.86
CA GLU A 55 14.65 4.54 -1.38
C GLU A 55 13.15 4.27 -1.35
N ALA A 56 12.35 5.23 -0.86
CA ALA A 56 10.89 5.12 -0.84
C ALA A 56 10.32 4.99 -2.25
N GLN A 57 10.82 5.78 -3.21
CA GLN A 57 10.44 5.68 -4.62
C GLN A 57 10.79 4.30 -5.20
N ALA A 58 12.00 3.79 -4.93
CA ALA A 58 12.39 2.46 -5.37
C ALA A 58 11.54 1.34 -4.75
N TYR A 59 11.14 1.47 -3.50
CA TYR A 59 10.19 0.54 -2.88
C TYR A 59 8.80 0.63 -3.50
N PHE A 60 8.31 1.82 -3.81
CA PHE A 60 7.05 2.01 -4.51
C PHE A 60 7.05 1.32 -5.88
N GLU A 61 8.09 1.54 -6.69
CA GLU A 61 8.26 0.89 -7.99
C GLU A 61 8.36 -0.64 -7.87
N ALA A 62 8.96 -1.12 -6.78
CA ALA A 62 9.03 -2.54 -6.46
C ALA A 62 7.71 -3.12 -5.91
N GLY A 63 6.67 -2.31 -5.69
CA GLY A 63 5.40 -2.71 -5.10
C GLY A 63 5.43 -2.95 -3.59
N LYS A 64 6.53 -2.60 -2.92
CA LYS A 64 6.69 -2.70 -1.47
C LYS A 64 6.19 -1.42 -0.81
N LEU A 65 4.88 -1.24 -0.76
CA LEU A 65 4.28 -0.02 -0.21
C LEU A 65 4.28 -0.03 1.31
N ASP A 66 3.91 -1.19 1.90
CA ASP A 66 3.69 -1.39 3.32
C ASP A 66 3.98 -2.86 3.67
N ASP A 67 5.02 -3.12 4.45
CA ASP A 67 5.37 -4.47 4.92
C ASP A 67 5.26 -4.52 6.45
N PRO A 68 4.18 -5.09 7.00
CA PRO A 68 3.98 -5.13 8.45
C PRO A 68 5.04 -5.94 9.21
N ALA A 69 5.88 -6.68 8.51
CA ALA A 69 6.99 -7.46 9.10
C ALA A 69 8.33 -6.71 9.10
N SER A 70 8.41 -5.57 8.39
CA SER A 70 9.68 -4.86 8.20
C SER A 70 9.44 -3.40 7.85
N ASP A 71 10.21 -2.47 8.44
CA ASP A 71 10.21 -1.05 8.05
C ASP A 71 10.94 -0.79 6.70
N LEU A 72 11.24 -1.84 5.93
CA LEU A 72 11.93 -1.76 4.64
C LEU A 72 10.91 -1.70 3.49
N ASP A 73 10.11 -0.65 3.51
CA ASP A 73 9.06 -0.36 2.53
C ASP A 73 8.97 1.15 2.22
N ALA A 74 8.07 1.52 1.31
CA ALA A 74 7.93 2.90 0.89
C ALA A 74 7.45 3.82 2.02
N ILE A 75 6.48 3.38 2.82
CA ILE A 75 5.94 4.15 3.96
C ILE A 75 7.03 4.38 5.00
N GLY A 76 7.75 3.33 5.42
CA GLY A 76 8.83 3.42 6.39
C GLY A 76 9.97 4.32 5.90
N ALA A 77 10.35 4.25 4.63
CA ALA A 77 11.40 5.09 4.06
C ALA A 77 10.98 6.57 4.01
N TYR A 78 9.73 6.90 3.64
CA TYR A 78 9.23 8.28 3.71
C TYR A 78 9.16 8.79 5.15
N GLN A 79 8.74 7.96 6.11
CA GLN A 79 8.75 8.32 7.53
C GLN A 79 10.17 8.62 8.05
N LEU A 80 11.17 7.83 7.62
CA LEU A 80 12.58 8.11 7.95
C LEU A 80 13.07 9.42 7.32
N ALA A 81 12.66 9.74 6.09
CA ALA A 81 12.95 11.04 5.49
C ALA A 81 12.37 12.20 6.32
N LEU A 82 11.13 12.05 6.79
CA LEU A 82 10.44 13.05 7.62
C LEU A 82 10.99 13.15 9.05
N GLN A 83 11.61 12.11 9.59
CA GLN A 83 12.36 12.21 10.86
C GLN A 83 13.58 13.12 10.74
N VAL A 84 14.20 13.18 9.56
CA VAL A 84 15.36 14.04 9.28
C VAL A 84 14.92 15.44 8.86
N ASP A 85 13.91 15.56 8.01
CA ASP A 85 13.33 16.82 7.52
C ASP A 85 11.80 16.86 7.68
N PRO A 86 11.29 17.18 8.87
CA PRO A 86 9.85 17.20 9.15
C PRO A 86 9.10 18.36 8.49
N GLN A 87 9.81 19.32 7.86
CA GLN A 87 9.21 20.47 7.20
C GLN A 87 9.01 20.25 5.68
N ASN A 88 9.32 19.07 5.16
CA ASN A 88 9.18 18.77 3.74
C ASN A 88 7.74 18.39 3.41
N ALA A 89 6.96 19.37 2.96
CA ALA A 89 5.54 19.21 2.63
C ALA A 89 5.30 18.18 1.51
N LEU A 90 6.17 18.14 0.48
CA LEU A 90 6.02 17.19 -0.62
C LEU A 90 6.24 15.74 -0.16
N VAL A 91 7.15 15.52 0.78
CA VAL A 91 7.37 14.18 1.36
C VAL A 91 6.16 13.75 2.19
N TRP A 92 5.54 14.65 2.96
CA TRP A 92 4.28 14.37 3.65
C TRP A 92 3.15 14.03 2.67
N ALA A 93 3.05 14.76 1.56
CA ALA A 93 2.05 14.50 0.52
C ALA A 93 2.27 13.14 -0.17
N GLU A 94 3.51 12.82 -0.56
CA GLU A 94 3.85 11.52 -1.14
C GLU A 94 3.60 10.36 -0.15
N LEU A 95 3.94 10.54 1.13
CA LEU A 95 3.59 9.56 2.17
C LEU A 95 2.09 9.30 2.20
N ALA A 96 1.27 10.35 2.18
CA ALA A 96 -0.19 10.23 2.16
C ALA A 96 -0.69 9.49 0.91
N ARG A 97 -0.13 9.78 -0.27
CA ARG A 97 -0.48 9.11 -1.53
C ARG A 97 -0.18 7.61 -1.45
N ILE A 98 1.00 7.23 -0.95
CA ILE A 98 1.39 5.83 -0.80
C ILE A 98 0.55 5.12 0.27
N GLN A 99 0.26 5.77 1.40
CA GLN A 99 -0.65 5.26 2.42
C GLN A 99 -2.04 4.98 1.85
N THR A 100 -2.55 5.87 1.00
CA THR A 100 -3.83 5.68 0.31
C THR A 100 -3.80 4.45 -0.61
N TYR A 101 -2.78 4.29 -1.44
CA TYR A 101 -2.64 3.10 -2.27
C TYR A 101 -2.44 1.81 -1.46
N SER A 102 -1.75 1.87 -0.32
CA SER A 102 -1.55 0.70 0.54
C SER A 102 -2.82 0.15 1.17
N THR A 103 -3.93 0.90 1.15
CA THR A 103 -5.24 0.41 1.59
C THR A 103 -5.74 -0.80 0.81
N ASN A 104 -5.25 -0.99 -0.42
CA ASN A 104 -5.55 -2.16 -1.25
C ASN A 104 -4.73 -3.40 -0.86
N LEU A 105 -3.75 -3.27 0.03
CA LEU A 105 -2.85 -4.36 0.43
C LEU A 105 -3.14 -4.90 1.83
N VAL A 106 -4.03 -4.25 2.57
CA VAL A 106 -4.42 -4.69 3.92
C VAL A 106 -5.60 -5.64 3.87
N SER A 107 -5.61 -6.61 4.78
CA SER A 107 -6.57 -7.71 4.73
C SER A 107 -7.94 -7.36 5.31
N THR A 108 -8.02 -6.49 6.33
CA THR A 108 -9.26 -6.20 7.04
C THR A 108 -9.76 -4.78 6.80
N ASP A 109 -11.07 -4.60 6.93
CA ASP A 109 -11.71 -3.30 6.80
C ASP A 109 -11.23 -2.31 7.88
N GLN A 110 -10.98 -2.81 9.10
CA GLN A 110 -10.44 -1.98 10.18
C GLN A 110 -9.06 -1.42 9.84
N GLN A 111 -8.14 -2.26 9.33
CA GLN A 111 -6.81 -1.82 8.90
C GLN A 111 -6.90 -0.82 7.74
N ARG A 112 -7.87 -1.01 6.83
CA ARG A 112 -8.11 -0.09 5.72
C ARG A 112 -8.55 1.28 6.21
N LEU A 113 -9.48 1.33 7.17
CA LEU A 113 -9.93 2.58 7.77
C LEU A 113 -8.79 3.31 8.50
N GLU A 114 -8.02 2.59 9.33
CA GLU A 114 -6.85 3.15 10.02
C GLU A 114 -5.83 3.73 9.02
N ARG A 115 -5.56 3.04 7.92
CA ARG A 115 -4.64 3.50 6.90
C ARG A 115 -5.14 4.75 6.16
N LEU A 116 -6.45 4.84 5.88
CA LEU A 116 -7.05 6.04 5.32
C LEU A 116 -6.97 7.24 6.27
N GLN A 117 -7.11 7.01 7.57
CA GLN A 117 -6.94 8.05 8.59
C GLN A 117 -5.47 8.52 8.69
N ASP A 118 -4.50 7.59 8.61
CA ASP A 118 -3.08 7.93 8.57
C ASP A 118 -2.76 8.79 7.33
N ALA A 119 -3.30 8.41 6.17
CA ALA A 119 -3.13 9.17 4.93
C ALA A 119 -3.71 10.59 5.05
N LEU A 120 -4.89 10.72 5.64
CA LEU A 120 -5.52 12.01 5.88
C LEU A 120 -4.68 12.88 6.83
N ALA A 121 -4.19 12.33 7.92
CA ALA A 121 -3.33 13.06 8.85
C ALA A 121 -2.02 13.52 8.18
N SER A 122 -1.41 12.66 7.35
CA SER A 122 -0.19 12.99 6.62
C SER A 122 -0.41 14.13 5.63
N ILE A 123 -1.51 14.10 4.86
CA ILE A 123 -1.77 15.16 3.87
C ILE A 123 -2.20 16.47 4.52
N GLU A 124 -2.93 16.43 5.62
CA GLU A 124 -3.28 17.65 6.37
C GLU A 124 -2.02 18.34 6.92
N GLN A 125 -1.01 17.57 7.32
CA GLN A 125 0.30 18.11 7.67
C GLN A 125 0.99 18.76 6.46
N ALA A 126 0.94 18.15 5.28
CA ALA A 126 1.49 18.73 4.05
C ALA A 126 0.83 20.07 3.69
N VAL A 127 -0.51 20.12 3.75
CA VAL A 127 -1.30 21.35 3.48
C VAL A 127 -0.95 22.46 4.48
N ALA A 128 -0.76 22.14 5.75
CA ALA A 128 -0.36 23.12 6.76
C ALA A 128 1.04 23.71 6.50
N LEU A 129 1.96 22.91 5.93
CA LEU A 129 3.32 23.34 5.61
C LEU A 129 3.42 24.11 4.29
N ALA A 130 2.61 23.74 3.29
CA ALA A 130 2.64 24.33 1.94
C ALA A 130 1.23 24.65 1.42
N PRO A 131 0.57 25.71 1.95
CA PRO A 131 -0.82 26.04 1.62
C PRO A 131 -1.03 26.60 0.19
N ASP A 132 0.04 26.82 -0.55
CA ASP A 132 0.02 27.35 -1.93
C ASP A 132 0.73 26.39 -2.93
N ASP A 133 0.89 25.11 -2.58
CA ASP A 133 1.46 24.11 -3.46
C ASP A 133 0.36 23.32 -4.18
N SER A 134 0.37 23.33 -5.52
CA SER A 134 -0.63 22.64 -6.36
C SER A 134 -0.60 21.12 -6.18
N THR A 135 0.59 20.52 -6.08
CA THR A 135 0.75 19.07 -5.93
C THR A 135 0.23 18.58 -4.58
N VAL A 136 0.49 19.35 -3.53
CA VAL A 136 -0.04 19.04 -2.17
C VAL A 136 -1.57 19.05 -2.19
N TYR A 137 -2.20 20.07 -2.81
CA TYR A 137 -3.65 20.11 -2.92
C TYR A 137 -4.23 19.05 -3.87
N ALA A 138 -3.51 18.67 -4.91
CA ALA A 138 -3.90 17.57 -5.80
C ALA A 138 -3.97 16.24 -5.02
N ILE A 139 -2.93 15.93 -4.26
CA ILE A 139 -2.90 14.72 -3.42
C ILE A 139 -3.94 14.82 -2.29
N TYR A 140 -4.19 16.02 -1.75
CA TYR A 140 -5.25 16.22 -0.76
C TYR A 140 -6.64 15.87 -1.32
N ALA A 141 -6.93 16.30 -2.55
CA ALA A 141 -8.18 15.92 -3.23
C ALA A 141 -8.29 14.40 -3.38
N PHE A 142 -7.22 13.74 -3.85
CA PHE A 142 -7.14 12.29 -4.01
C PHE A 142 -7.38 11.53 -2.70
N VAL A 143 -6.72 11.94 -1.60
CA VAL A 143 -6.89 11.28 -0.28
C VAL A 143 -8.32 11.44 0.23
N LEU A 144 -8.92 12.63 0.07
CA LEU A 144 -10.30 12.89 0.49
C LEU A 144 -11.32 12.08 -0.32
N ASP A 145 -11.13 11.98 -1.63
CA ASP A 145 -11.96 11.22 -2.54
C ASP A 145 -11.95 9.72 -2.22
N TRP A 146 -10.76 9.17 -1.96
CA TRP A 146 -10.62 7.77 -1.53
C TRP A 146 -11.23 7.52 -0.15
N ASN A 147 -11.14 8.47 0.80
CA ASN A 147 -11.87 8.38 2.07
C ASN A 147 -13.38 8.37 1.84
N ALA A 148 -13.89 9.23 0.94
CA ALA A 148 -15.31 9.29 0.58
C ALA A 148 -15.82 7.98 -0.05
N SER A 149 -14.97 7.27 -0.79
CA SER A 149 -15.30 5.99 -1.43
C SER A 149 -15.33 4.80 -0.47
N SER A 150 -14.93 4.98 0.80
CA SER A 150 -14.97 3.93 1.81
C SER A 150 -16.40 3.53 2.19
N ASN A 151 -16.63 2.21 2.34
CA ASN A 151 -17.89 1.67 2.84
C ASN A 151 -18.00 1.74 4.38
N LEU A 152 -16.94 2.19 5.07
CA LEU A 152 -16.80 2.14 6.52
C LEU A 152 -17.17 3.46 7.20
N ILE A 153 -17.51 4.48 6.43
CA ILE A 153 -17.87 5.81 6.92
C ILE A 153 -19.38 6.05 6.78
N SER A 154 -19.90 6.98 7.57
CA SER A 154 -21.30 7.43 7.47
C SER A 154 -21.56 8.24 6.19
N ASN A 155 -22.83 8.39 5.82
CA ASN A 155 -23.18 9.23 4.67
C ASN A 155 -22.82 10.71 4.87
N ASP A 156 -22.93 11.22 6.10
CA ASP A 156 -22.59 12.59 6.44
C ASP A 156 -21.08 12.85 6.31
N GLU A 157 -20.25 11.90 6.76
CA GLU A 157 -18.79 11.95 6.58
C GLU A 157 -18.40 11.87 5.10
N ARG A 158 -19.08 11.02 4.33
CA ARG A 158 -18.89 10.93 2.88
C ARG A 158 -19.15 12.25 2.19
N GLU A 159 -20.26 12.90 2.51
CA GLU A 159 -20.60 14.21 1.92
C GLU A 159 -19.57 15.27 2.29
N ASP A 160 -19.10 15.31 3.55
CA ASP A 160 -18.03 16.22 3.98
C ASP A 160 -16.73 15.99 3.19
N TYR A 161 -16.31 14.74 3.03
CA TYR A 161 -15.12 14.41 2.26
C TYR A 161 -15.24 14.81 0.79
N LEU A 162 -16.37 14.58 0.14
CA LEU A 162 -16.59 14.96 -1.26
C LEU A 162 -16.56 16.48 -1.45
N VAL A 163 -17.18 17.24 -0.55
CA VAL A 163 -17.14 18.72 -0.59
C VAL A 163 -15.71 19.23 -0.41
N ARG A 164 -14.97 18.67 0.53
CA ARG A 164 -13.56 19.03 0.76
C ARG A 164 -12.67 18.62 -0.42
N ALA A 165 -12.91 17.44 -1.02
CA ALA A 165 -12.20 16.97 -2.20
C ALA A 165 -12.38 17.91 -3.39
N GLU A 166 -13.63 18.35 -3.65
CA GLU A 166 -13.91 19.36 -4.69
C GLU A 166 -13.17 20.67 -4.45
N GLY A 167 -13.21 21.17 -3.20
CA GLY A 167 -12.48 22.37 -2.80
C GLY A 167 -10.98 22.27 -3.02
N ALA A 168 -10.40 21.13 -2.62
CA ALA A 168 -8.97 20.85 -2.77
C ALA A 168 -8.56 20.71 -4.25
N ALA A 169 -9.32 19.96 -5.06
CA ALA A 169 -9.07 19.78 -6.49
C ALA A 169 -9.14 21.10 -7.26
N ASN A 170 -10.15 21.90 -6.98
CA ASN A 170 -10.27 23.23 -7.58
C ASN A 170 -9.10 24.15 -7.17
N ARG A 171 -8.69 24.12 -5.90
CA ARG A 171 -7.52 24.87 -5.42
C ARG A 171 -6.24 24.43 -6.13
N ALA A 172 -6.00 23.12 -6.26
CA ALA A 172 -4.85 22.58 -6.99
C ALA A 172 -4.78 23.09 -8.42
N TYR A 173 -5.90 23.01 -9.15
CA TYR A 173 -6.02 23.50 -10.53
C TYR A 173 -5.79 25.02 -10.64
N LEU A 174 -6.30 25.81 -9.71
CA LEU A 174 -6.11 27.27 -9.73
C LEU A 174 -4.67 27.69 -9.40
N LEU A 175 -3.95 26.90 -8.60
CA LEU A 175 -2.54 27.16 -8.27
C LEU A 175 -1.63 26.86 -9.46
N ASP A 176 -1.86 25.76 -10.17
CA ASP A 176 -1.10 25.38 -11.37
C ASP A 176 -1.99 24.57 -12.33
N PRO A 177 -2.54 25.20 -13.37
CA PRO A 177 -3.37 24.52 -14.37
C PRO A 177 -2.63 23.50 -15.25
N ASP A 178 -1.29 23.55 -15.29
CA ASP A 178 -0.45 22.61 -16.04
C ASP A 178 0.12 21.48 -15.18
N ASN A 179 -0.28 21.41 -13.91
CA ASN A 179 0.07 20.29 -13.04
C ASN A 179 -0.75 19.04 -13.41
N ALA A 180 -0.08 18.01 -13.97
CA ALA A 180 -0.73 16.79 -14.42
C ALA A 180 -1.48 16.02 -13.30
N LEU A 181 -0.94 15.99 -12.07
CA LEU A 181 -1.63 15.37 -10.94
C LEU A 181 -2.86 16.17 -10.51
N ALA A 182 -2.80 17.52 -10.57
CA ALA A 182 -3.96 18.36 -10.27
C ALA A 182 -5.09 18.11 -11.27
N LEU A 183 -4.78 18.01 -12.56
CA LEU A 183 -5.74 17.68 -13.61
C LEU A 183 -6.30 16.26 -13.43
N ALA A 184 -5.45 15.28 -13.17
CA ALA A 184 -5.88 13.90 -12.98
C ALA A 184 -6.84 13.76 -11.79
N PHE A 185 -6.47 14.22 -10.61
CA PHE A 185 -7.31 14.08 -9.42
C PHE A 185 -8.54 15.01 -9.45
N TYR A 186 -8.47 16.13 -10.17
CA TYR A 186 -9.67 16.93 -10.45
C TYR A 186 -10.66 16.18 -11.36
N ALA A 187 -10.14 15.45 -12.35
CA ALA A 187 -10.98 14.59 -13.20
C ALA A 187 -11.68 13.48 -12.39
N GLU A 188 -11.01 12.89 -11.39
CA GLU A 188 -11.58 11.88 -10.49
C GLU A 188 -12.73 12.45 -9.66
N VAL A 189 -12.55 13.61 -9.05
CA VAL A 189 -13.62 14.33 -8.33
C VAL A 189 -14.80 14.73 -9.25
N LEU A 190 -14.52 15.17 -10.47
CA LEU A 190 -15.57 15.48 -11.45
C LEU A 190 -16.35 14.24 -11.89
N LEU A 191 -15.68 13.08 -11.93
CA LEU A 191 -16.32 11.80 -12.21
C LEU A 191 -17.38 11.46 -11.17
N ASP A 192 -17.06 11.62 -9.88
CA ASP A 192 -18.01 11.39 -8.77
C ASP A 192 -19.21 12.34 -8.82
N GLN A 193 -19.00 13.54 -9.35
CA GLN A 193 -20.06 14.51 -9.62
C GLN A 193 -20.86 14.23 -10.90
N GLN A 194 -20.58 13.13 -11.61
CA GLN A 194 -21.19 12.75 -12.88
C GLN A 194 -20.97 13.78 -14.00
N LYS A 195 -19.91 14.57 -13.93
CA LYS A 195 -19.50 15.57 -14.94
C LYS A 195 -18.58 14.90 -15.97
N TRP A 196 -19.08 13.88 -16.65
CA TRP A 196 -18.34 12.93 -17.49
C TRP A 196 -17.45 13.58 -18.56
N ASP A 197 -17.98 14.55 -19.31
CA ASP A 197 -17.25 15.22 -20.39
C ASP A 197 -16.07 16.04 -19.86
N GLN A 198 -16.26 16.72 -18.73
CA GLN A 198 -15.19 17.49 -18.10
C GLN A 198 -14.13 16.56 -17.48
N ALA A 199 -14.56 15.50 -16.81
CA ALA A 199 -13.65 14.50 -16.25
C ALA A 199 -12.75 13.91 -17.36
N ARG A 200 -13.33 13.52 -18.51
CA ARG A 200 -12.58 13.02 -19.66
C ARG A 200 -11.59 14.07 -20.19
N GLN A 201 -12.01 15.29 -20.38
CA GLN A 201 -11.16 16.36 -20.90
C GLN A 201 -9.93 16.59 -20.01
N TYR A 202 -10.12 16.68 -18.69
CA TYR A 202 -9.01 16.90 -17.76
C TYR A 202 -8.10 15.67 -17.63
N ALA A 203 -8.65 14.46 -17.64
CA ALA A 203 -7.86 13.23 -17.61
C ALA A 203 -7.00 13.07 -18.88
N GLU A 204 -7.53 13.35 -20.07
CA GLU A 204 -6.79 13.37 -21.34
C GLU A 204 -5.67 14.42 -21.33
N GLN A 205 -5.92 15.60 -20.76
CA GLN A 205 -4.89 16.64 -20.60
C GLN A 205 -3.80 16.19 -19.63
N ALA A 206 -4.15 15.54 -18.53
CA ALA A 206 -3.18 15.00 -17.57
C ALA A 206 -2.22 14.00 -18.22
N VAL A 207 -2.73 13.05 -19.00
CA VAL A 207 -1.92 12.08 -19.75
C VAL A 207 -1.04 12.77 -20.79
N ALA A 208 -1.55 13.80 -21.49
CA ALA A 208 -0.78 14.53 -22.47
C ALA A 208 0.41 15.30 -21.85
N LEU A 209 0.26 15.79 -20.60
CA LEU A 209 1.32 16.50 -19.88
C LEU A 209 2.33 15.55 -19.23
N ALA A 210 1.89 14.41 -18.71
CA ALA A 210 2.75 13.45 -18.01
C ALA A 210 2.41 12.00 -18.40
N PRO A 211 2.82 11.55 -19.60
CA PRO A 211 2.50 10.22 -20.12
C PRO A 211 3.31 9.09 -19.46
N ASP A 212 4.25 9.40 -18.61
CA ASP A 212 5.08 8.48 -17.84
C ASP A 212 4.66 8.38 -16.35
N VAL A 213 3.55 9.03 -15.98
CA VAL A 213 3.01 9.00 -14.62
C VAL A 213 1.83 8.02 -14.55
N MET A 214 1.93 7.02 -13.69
CA MET A 214 0.90 5.97 -13.52
C MET A 214 -0.47 6.55 -13.18
N ASP A 215 -0.53 7.57 -12.31
CA ASP A 215 -1.79 8.17 -11.85
C ASP A 215 -2.60 8.78 -12.98
N THR A 216 -1.96 9.42 -13.98
CA THR A 216 -2.66 10.04 -15.12
C THR A 216 -3.39 9.00 -15.95
N HIS A 217 -2.72 7.87 -16.25
CA HIS A 217 -3.32 6.75 -16.99
C HIS A 217 -4.39 6.03 -16.16
N ARG A 218 -4.15 5.82 -14.85
CA ARG A 218 -5.12 5.22 -13.95
C ARG A 218 -6.43 6.01 -13.91
N VAL A 219 -6.33 7.33 -13.78
CA VAL A 219 -7.52 8.19 -13.72
C VAL A 219 -8.23 8.22 -15.07
N LEU A 220 -7.51 8.37 -16.19
CA LEU A 220 -8.13 8.32 -17.52
C LEU A 220 -8.84 6.99 -17.74
N ALA A 221 -8.23 5.87 -17.34
CA ALA A 221 -8.85 4.55 -17.41
C ALA A 221 -10.15 4.48 -16.59
N THR A 222 -10.15 5.03 -15.37
CA THR A 222 -11.34 5.07 -14.50
C THR A 222 -12.46 5.90 -15.12
N VAL A 223 -12.13 7.03 -15.72
CA VAL A 223 -13.10 7.88 -16.42
C VAL A 223 -13.68 7.14 -17.65
N LEU A 224 -12.81 6.55 -18.49
CA LEU A 224 -13.23 5.79 -19.67
C LEU A 224 -14.10 4.58 -19.31
N GLU A 225 -13.75 3.86 -18.26
CA GLU A 225 -14.57 2.75 -17.72
C GLU A 225 -15.97 3.23 -17.32
N SER A 226 -16.05 4.37 -16.64
CA SER A 226 -17.31 4.92 -16.12
C SER A 226 -18.26 5.43 -17.22
N ILE A 227 -17.70 5.89 -18.34
CA ILE A 227 -18.51 6.29 -19.53
C ILE A 227 -18.79 5.13 -20.48
N GLY A 228 -18.27 3.92 -20.21
CA GLY A 228 -18.50 2.71 -21.00
C GLY A 228 -17.50 2.48 -22.14
N ASP A 229 -16.46 3.28 -22.24
CA ASP A 229 -15.36 3.13 -23.21
C ASP A 229 -14.35 2.06 -22.74
N TYR A 230 -14.86 0.84 -22.48
CA TYR A 230 -14.11 -0.24 -21.83
C TYR A 230 -12.84 -0.65 -22.57
N ARG A 231 -12.81 -0.57 -23.91
CA ARG A 231 -11.63 -0.94 -24.68
C ARG A 231 -10.46 0.01 -24.40
N ASP A 232 -10.73 1.30 -24.41
CA ASP A 232 -9.73 2.33 -24.19
C ASP A 232 -9.36 2.39 -22.71
N ALA A 233 -10.33 2.16 -21.80
CA ALA A 233 -10.07 2.01 -20.37
C ALA A 233 -9.07 0.87 -20.07
N ILE A 234 -9.26 -0.30 -20.68
CA ILE A 234 -8.33 -1.43 -20.52
C ILE A 234 -6.92 -1.04 -21.00
N GLN A 235 -6.81 -0.33 -22.12
CA GLN A 235 -5.51 0.07 -22.64
C GLN A 235 -4.79 1.03 -21.70
N GLU A 236 -5.52 2.00 -21.13
CA GLU A 236 -4.97 2.95 -20.18
C GLU A 236 -4.57 2.26 -18.85
N TYR A 237 -5.39 1.32 -18.33
CA TYR A 237 -4.99 0.54 -17.17
C TYR A 237 -3.75 -0.34 -17.44
N ILE A 238 -3.63 -0.92 -18.66
CA ILE A 238 -2.44 -1.68 -19.05
C ILE A 238 -1.22 -0.76 -19.02
N THR A 239 -1.31 0.43 -19.64
CA THR A 239 -0.21 1.41 -19.61
C THR A 239 0.16 1.79 -18.18
N ALA A 240 -0.81 2.07 -17.31
CA ALA A 240 -0.55 2.33 -15.89
C ALA A 240 0.17 1.15 -15.22
N SER A 241 -0.22 -0.10 -15.54
CA SER A 241 0.41 -1.30 -14.99
C SER A 241 1.81 -1.60 -15.56
N GLU A 242 2.14 -1.07 -16.74
CA GLU A 242 3.49 -1.14 -17.32
C GLU A 242 4.42 -0.12 -16.66
N ILE A 243 3.92 1.06 -16.30
CA ILE A 243 4.66 2.09 -15.56
C ILE A 243 4.97 1.60 -14.13
N THR A 244 3.99 0.99 -13.45
CA THR A 244 4.16 0.49 -12.08
C THR A 244 3.67 -0.96 -11.98
N PRO A 245 4.50 -1.94 -12.40
CA PRO A 245 4.07 -3.32 -12.65
C PRO A 245 3.72 -4.13 -11.40
N ASN A 246 4.05 -3.64 -10.21
CA ASN A 246 3.81 -4.36 -8.96
C ASN A 246 2.61 -3.81 -8.16
N LEU A 247 1.86 -2.84 -8.70
CA LEU A 247 0.61 -2.37 -8.10
C LEU A 247 -0.56 -3.29 -8.50
N THR A 248 -0.86 -4.23 -7.63
CA THR A 248 -1.80 -5.33 -7.91
C THR A 248 -3.23 -4.88 -8.15
N PHE A 249 -3.66 -3.76 -7.57
CA PHE A 249 -5.00 -3.23 -7.80
C PHE A 249 -5.26 -2.85 -9.27
N LEU A 250 -4.23 -2.49 -10.05
CA LEU A 250 -4.38 -2.22 -11.49
C LEU A 250 -4.79 -3.47 -12.25
N TYR A 251 -4.17 -4.61 -11.96
CA TYR A 251 -4.56 -5.89 -12.55
C TYR A 251 -5.96 -6.33 -12.14
N LEU A 252 -6.36 -6.04 -10.88
CA LEU A 252 -7.74 -6.26 -10.43
C LEU A 252 -8.73 -5.42 -11.25
N ARG A 253 -8.42 -4.14 -11.49
CA ARG A 253 -9.28 -3.26 -12.32
C ARG A 253 -9.42 -3.80 -13.74
N ILE A 254 -8.30 -4.14 -14.40
CA ILE A 254 -8.32 -4.75 -15.76
C ILE A 254 -9.18 -6.00 -15.76
N GLY A 255 -8.98 -6.91 -14.81
CA GLY A 255 -9.76 -8.13 -14.69
C GLY A 255 -11.24 -7.87 -14.46
N LEU A 256 -11.61 -6.86 -13.66
CA LEU A 256 -13.01 -6.46 -13.43
C LEU A 256 -13.67 -5.97 -14.71
N VAL A 257 -12.99 -5.16 -15.52
CA VAL A 257 -13.51 -4.70 -16.82
C VAL A 257 -13.70 -5.87 -17.78
N TYR A 258 -12.73 -6.79 -17.90
CA TYR A 258 -12.89 -8.01 -18.72
C TYR A 258 -14.03 -8.89 -18.23
N ARG A 259 -14.20 -9.05 -16.90
CA ARG A 259 -15.34 -9.79 -16.33
C ARG A 259 -16.68 -9.12 -16.65
N HIS A 260 -16.75 -7.78 -16.59
CA HIS A 260 -17.93 -7.02 -16.98
C HIS A 260 -18.30 -7.28 -18.45
N LEU A 261 -17.29 -7.36 -19.33
CA LEU A 261 -17.44 -7.72 -20.74
C LEU A 261 -17.70 -9.22 -20.96
N GLN A 262 -17.80 -10.03 -19.91
CA GLN A 262 -17.97 -11.49 -19.94
C GLN A 262 -16.82 -12.25 -20.61
N ILE A 263 -15.64 -11.63 -20.71
CA ILE A 263 -14.41 -12.26 -21.20
C ILE A 263 -13.69 -12.93 -20.02
N TYR A 264 -14.32 -13.95 -19.46
CA TYR A 264 -13.97 -14.54 -18.18
C TYR A 264 -12.54 -15.10 -18.11
N ASN A 265 -12.07 -15.75 -19.17
CA ASN A 265 -10.73 -16.35 -19.18
C ASN A 265 -9.64 -15.29 -19.03
N THR A 266 -9.75 -14.19 -19.78
CA THR A 266 -8.81 -13.08 -19.67
C THR A 266 -8.93 -12.38 -18.31
N ALA A 267 -10.16 -12.24 -17.78
CA ALA A 267 -10.35 -11.69 -16.42
C ALA A 267 -9.61 -12.54 -15.39
N LEU A 268 -9.72 -13.87 -15.45
CA LEU A 268 -9.03 -14.80 -14.56
C LEU A 268 -7.50 -14.64 -14.65
N GLU A 269 -6.93 -14.52 -15.87
CA GLU A 269 -5.49 -14.29 -16.06
C GLU A 269 -4.99 -13.06 -15.30
N TYR A 270 -5.74 -11.95 -15.35
CA TYR A 270 -5.38 -10.73 -14.62
C TYR A 270 -5.55 -10.87 -13.11
N PHE A 271 -6.61 -11.53 -12.63
CA PHE A 271 -6.79 -11.77 -11.21
C PHE A 271 -5.73 -12.72 -10.63
N GLU A 272 -5.39 -13.77 -11.36
CA GLU A 272 -4.32 -14.69 -10.98
C GLU A 272 -2.95 -13.99 -10.98
N ARG A 273 -2.72 -13.07 -11.91
CA ARG A 273 -1.51 -12.24 -11.91
C ARG A 273 -1.43 -11.35 -10.67
N ALA A 274 -2.54 -10.71 -10.27
CA ALA A 274 -2.60 -9.93 -9.02
C ALA A 274 -2.31 -10.81 -7.80
N ALA A 275 -2.94 -12.00 -7.73
CA ALA A 275 -2.71 -12.95 -6.63
C ALA A 275 -1.24 -13.41 -6.56
N LEU A 276 -0.61 -13.70 -7.70
CA LEU A 276 0.78 -14.13 -7.79
C LEU A 276 1.75 -13.02 -7.33
N ILE A 277 1.52 -11.78 -7.75
CA ILE A 277 2.35 -10.64 -7.31
C ILE A 277 2.21 -10.44 -5.80
N ASN A 278 0.99 -10.48 -5.26
CA ASN A 278 0.75 -10.39 -3.82
C ASN A 278 1.47 -11.52 -3.04
N GLU A 279 1.44 -12.75 -3.56
CA GLU A 279 2.18 -13.88 -2.96
C GLU A 279 3.70 -13.65 -2.97
N GLN A 280 4.25 -13.14 -4.07
CA GLN A 280 5.68 -12.81 -4.19
C GLN A 280 6.11 -11.67 -3.24
N LEU A 281 5.23 -10.72 -2.99
CA LEU A 281 5.45 -9.60 -2.06
C LEU A 281 5.12 -9.95 -0.60
N GLY A 282 4.58 -11.14 -0.32
CA GLY A 282 4.14 -11.55 1.01
C GLY A 282 2.84 -10.88 1.48
N VAL A 283 2.09 -10.26 0.57
CA VAL A 283 0.85 -9.53 0.85
C VAL A 283 -0.32 -10.50 0.95
N ARG A 284 -1.10 -10.39 2.04
CA ARG A 284 -2.29 -11.21 2.30
C ARG A 284 -3.57 -10.46 1.93
N ASP A 285 -3.76 -10.20 0.65
CA ASP A 285 -4.93 -9.52 0.11
C ASP A 285 -5.99 -10.53 -0.35
N PRO A 286 -7.21 -10.53 0.22
CA PRO A 286 -8.30 -11.43 -0.18
C PRO A 286 -8.93 -11.09 -1.53
N LEU A 287 -8.81 -9.83 -2.02
CA LEU A 287 -9.56 -9.32 -3.17
C LEU A 287 -9.34 -10.10 -4.48
N PRO A 288 -8.11 -10.50 -4.86
CA PRO A 288 -7.91 -11.31 -6.06
C PRO A 288 -8.68 -12.63 -6.01
N TYR A 289 -8.68 -13.30 -4.86
CA TYR A 289 -9.36 -14.59 -4.68
C TYR A 289 -10.89 -14.45 -4.68
N ILE A 290 -11.43 -13.35 -4.13
CA ILE A 290 -12.86 -13.01 -4.22
C ILE A 290 -13.24 -12.75 -5.69
N ALA A 291 -12.41 -12.03 -6.45
CA ALA A 291 -12.65 -11.76 -7.84
C ALA A 291 -12.63 -13.04 -8.70
N ILE A 292 -11.67 -13.94 -8.45
CA ILE A 292 -11.58 -15.28 -9.08
C ILE A 292 -12.82 -16.10 -8.72
N ALA A 293 -13.21 -16.16 -7.44
CA ALA A 293 -14.39 -16.89 -6.99
C ALA A 293 -15.67 -16.42 -7.69
N LYS A 294 -15.90 -15.10 -7.73
CA LYS A 294 -17.04 -14.50 -8.44
C LYS A 294 -17.04 -14.84 -9.93
N THR A 295 -15.88 -14.89 -10.57
CA THR A 295 -15.74 -15.17 -12.00
C THR A 295 -16.06 -16.64 -12.31
N TYR A 296 -15.50 -17.58 -11.54
CA TYR A 296 -15.83 -19.00 -11.68
C TYR A 296 -17.30 -19.31 -11.36
N ALA A 297 -17.89 -18.63 -10.38
CA ALA A 297 -19.32 -18.76 -10.09
C ALA A 297 -20.20 -18.32 -11.28
N GLN A 298 -19.82 -17.24 -11.98
CA GLN A 298 -20.50 -16.79 -13.20
C GLN A 298 -20.36 -17.78 -14.37
N GLN A 299 -19.27 -18.55 -14.40
CA GLN A 299 -19.07 -19.65 -15.38
C GLN A 299 -19.80 -20.94 -14.97
N GLY A 300 -20.36 -21.02 -13.76
CA GLY A 300 -21.00 -22.23 -13.23
C GLY A 300 -20.02 -23.22 -12.58
N GLU A 301 -18.74 -22.87 -12.46
CA GLU A 301 -17.68 -23.68 -11.87
C GLU A 301 -17.63 -23.51 -10.35
N PHE A 302 -18.74 -23.89 -9.68
CA PHE A 302 -18.97 -23.58 -8.28
C PHE A 302 -17.97 -24.20 -7.32
N PHE A 303 -17.38 -25.35 -7.66
CA PHE A 303 -16.37 -26.00 -6.83
C PHE A 303 -15.06 -25.15 -6.76
N ILE A 304 -14.60 -24.70 -7.93
CA ILE A 304 -13.41 -23.83 -8.01
C ILE A 304 -13.70 -22.48 -7.38
N ALA A 305 -14.91 -21.95 -7.58
CA ALA A 305 -15.37 -20.70 -6.97
C ALA A 305 -15.32 -20.79 -5.44
N ALA A 306 -15.86 -21.86 -4.85
CA ALA A 306 -15.86 -22.07 -3.40
C ALA A 306 -14.44 -22.11 -2.82
N ARG A 307 -13.52 -22.87 -3.42
CA ARG A 307 -12.12 -22.94 -2.98
C ARG A 307 -11.42 -21.58 -2.93
N ASN A 308 -11.70 -20.73 -3.93
CA ASN A 308 -11.13 -19.38 -3.93
C ASN A 308 -11.79 -18.47 -2.89
N GLY A 309 -13.10 -18.59 -2.65
CA GLY A 309 -13.77 -17.91 -1.55
C GLY A 309 -13.23 -18.30 -0.17
N GLU A 310 -12.99 -19.59 0.05
CA GLU A 310 -12.35 -20.12 1.26
C GLU A 310 -10.92 -19.60 1.43
N LYS A 311 -10.16 -19.54 0.33
CA LYS A 311 -8.82 -18.94 0.34
C LYS A 311 -8.86 -17.47 0.75
N ALA A 312 -9.82 -16.70 0.24
CA ALA A 312 -10.01 -15.31 0.65
C ALA A 312 -10.32 -15.19 2.16
N LEU A 313 -11.21 -16.04 2.69
CA LEU A 313 -11.52 -16.09 4.14
C LEU A 313 -10.32 -16.49 4.99
N SER A 314 -9.38 -17.28 4.48
CA SER A 314 -8.14 -17.60 5.21
C SER A 314 -7.24 -16.38 5.46
N PHE A 315 -7.44 -15.30 4.73
CA PHE A 315 -6.73 -14.03 4.92
C PHE A 315 -7.47 -13.07 5.83
N ASP A 316 -8.80 -13.02 5.72
CA ASP A 316 -9.68 -12.26 6.59
C ASP A 316 -10.89 -13.12 7.04
N PRO A 317 -10.74 -13.89 8.13
CA PRO A 317 -11.80 -14.76 8.65
C PRO A 317 -13.01 -14.02 9.21
N THR A 318 -12.93 -12.70 9.35
CA THR A 318 -14.01 -11.87 9.93
C THR A 318 -14.86 -11.17 8.88
N ASN A 319 -14.49 -11.27 7.59
CA ASN A 319 -15.12 -10.52 6.52
C ASN A 319 -16.51 -11.04 6.16
N ALA A 320 -17.54 -10.34 6.64
CA ALA A 320 -18.93 -10.68 6.44
C ALA A 320 -19.33 -10.70 4.95
N ASP A 321 -18.80 -9.81 4.13
CA ASP A 321 -19.09 -9.77 2.69
C ASP A 321 -18.54 -11.01 1.97
N THR A 322 -17.33 -11.45 2.32
CA THR A 322 -16.73 -12.68 1.78
C THR A 322 -17.53 -13.91 2.16
N TYR A 323 -18.03 -13.99 3.41
CA TYR A 323 -18.97 -15.05 3.83
C TYR A 323 -20.27 -15.03 3.02
N GLY A 324 -20.82 -13.84 2.77
CA GLY A 324 -22.00 -13.67 1.93
C GLY A 324 -21.79 -14.19 0.50
N GLN A 325 -20.67 -13.84 -0.11
CA GLN A 325 -20.30 -14.31 -1.45
C GLN A 325 -20.14 -15.83 -1.49
N LEU A 326 -19.41 -16.39 -0.53
CA LEU A 326 -19.19 -17.84 -0.44
C LEU A 326 -20.50 -18.59 -0.20
N GLY A 327 -21.34 -18.09 0.71
CA GLY A 327 -22.66 -18.65 0.99
C GLY A 327 -23.55 -18.70 -0.26
N MET A 328 -23.55 -17.62 -1.05
CA MET A 328 -24.27 -17.58 -2.34
C MET A 328 -23.72 -18.57 -3.36
N ILE A 329 -22.40 -18.75 -3.43
CA ILE A 329 -21.75 -19.76 -4.27
C ILE A 329 -22.22 -21.16 -3.87
N TYR A 330 -22.28 -21.47 -2.56
CA TYR A 330 -22.79 -22.75 -2.07
C TYR A 330 -24.29 -22.97 -2.36
N VAL A 331 -25.11 -21.90 -2.28
CA VAL A 331 -26.52 -21.97 -2.69
C VAL A 331 -26.63 -22.35 -4.18
N GLN A 332 -25.85 -21.70 -5.05
CA GLN A 332 -25.81 -21.99 -6.48
C GLN A 332 -25.31 -23.41 -6.76
N ALA A 333 -24.36 -23.88 -5.96
CA ALA A 333 -23.86 -25.27 -6.00
C ALA A 333 -24.86 -26.29 -5.42
N ARG A 334 -26.01 -25.84 -4.89
CA ARG A 334 -27.01 -26.64 -4.16
C ARG A 334 -26.46 -27.30 -2.88
N ASN A 335 -25.41 -26.77 -2.31
CA ASN A 335 -24.83 -27.21 -1.06
C ASN A 335 -25.39 -26.35 0.11
N TYR A 336 -26.61 -26.65 0.49
CA TYR A 336 -27.35 -25.86 1.48
C TYR A 336 -26.81 -26.03 2.90
N GLU A 337 -26.19 -27.16 3.21
CA GLU A 337 -25.63 -27.45 4.54
C GLU A 337 -24.46 -26.51 4.85
N THR A 338 -23.57 -26.29 3.87
CA THR A 338 -22.43 -25.36 4.01
C THR A 338 -22.85 -23.90 3.78
N ALA A 339 -23.86 -23.67 2.92
CA ALA A 339 -24.34 -22.31 2.64
C ALA A 339 -24.93 -21.62 3.88
N LEU A 340 -25.69 -22.36 4.71
CA LEU A 340 -26.41 -21.78 5.83
C LEU A 340 -25.50 -21.18 6.91
N PRO A 341 -24.45 -21.85 7.40
CA PRO A 341 -23.48 -21.26 8.34
C PRO A 341 -22.77 -20.01 7.74
N ALA A 342 -22.32 -20.11 6.49
CA ALA A 342 -21.66 -18.98 5.83
C ALA A 342 -22.57 -17.74 5.72
N LEU A 343 -23.83 -17.93 5.29
CA LEU A 343 -24.80 -16.83 5.20
C LEU A 343 -25.18 -16.27 6.57
N ARG A 344 -25.18 -17.11 7.62
CA ARG A 344 -25.40 -16.63 8.99
C ARG A 344 -24.27 -15.72 9.44
N CYS A 345 -23.00 -16.11 9.22
CA CYS A 345 -21.85 -15.26 9.51
C CYS A 345 -21.90 -13.93 8.72
N ALA A 346 -22.40 -13.95 7.49
CA ALA A 346 -22.55 -12.75 6.69
C ALA A 346 -23.55 -11.74 7.27
N VAL A 347 -24.61 -12.22 7.95
CA VAL A 347 -25.72 -11.38 8.45
C VAL A 347 -25.54 -10.99 9.91
N GLU A 348 -25.13 -11.93 10.73
CA GLU A 348 -25.06 -11.78 12.19
C GLU A 348 -23.67 -11.40 12.67
N GLY A 349 -22.67 -11.52 11.81
CA GLY A 349 -21.27 -11.57 12.19
C GLY A 349 -20.92 -12.93 12.81
N CYS A 350 -19.64 -13.27 12.82
CA CYS A 350 -19.16 -14.45 13.52
C CYS A 350 -18.17 -14.06 14.62
N SER A 351 -18.34 -14.67 15.82
CA SER A 351 -17.28 -14.68 16.82
C SER A 351 -16.06 -15.46 16.29
N ALA A 352 -14.90 -15.30 16.91
CA ALA A 352 -13.70 -16.06 16.51
C ALA A 352 -13.94 -17.58 16.55
N GLU A 353 -14.68 -18.05 17.56
CA GLU A 353 -15.01 -19.46 17.75
C GLU A 353 -16.02 -19.98 16.70
N GLU A 354 -17.00 -19.14 16.29
CA GLU A 354 -17.95 -19.46 15.23
C GLU A 354 -17.28 -19.40 13.84
N ASN A 355 -16.33 -18.50 13.65
CA ASN A 355 -15.50 -18.44 12.42
C ASN A 355 -14.66 -19.71 12.26
N GLU A 356 -14.00 -20.19 13.31
CA GLU A 356 -13.26 -21.45 13.28
C GLU A 356 -14.20 -22.62 12.96
N THR A 357 -15.39 -22.66 13.56
CA THR A 357 -16.39 -23.70 13.31
C THR A 357 -16.91 -23.63 11.87
N ALA A 358 -17.22 -22.44 11.35
CA ALA A 358 -17.65 -22.28 9.97
C ALA A 358 -16.57 -22.69 8.96
N LEU A 359 -15.29 -22.38 9.21
CA LEU A 359 -14.16 -22.81 8.40
C LEU A 359 -13.94 -24.34 8.48
N LEU A 360 -14.12 -24.96 9.66
CA LEU A 360 -14.04 -26.41 9.82
C LEU A 360 -15.15 -27.14 9.02
N PHE A 361 -16.38 -26.65 9.03
CA PHE A 361 -17.46 -27.18 8.18
C PHE A 361 -17.15 -27.07 6.68
N VAL A 362 -16.46 -26.01 6.30
CA VAL A 362 -15.99 -25.81 4.93
C VAL A 362 -14.89 -26.82 4.58
N GLU A 363 -13.90 -27.03 5.45
CA GLU A 363 -12.82 -28.00 5.26
C GLU A 363 -13.32 -29.45 5.26
N GLU A 364 -14.24 -29.84 6.16
CA GLU A 364 -14.85 -31.16 6.19
C GLU A 364 -15.68 -31.42 4.93
N GLY A 365 -16.44 -30.46 4.44
CA GLY A 365 -17.21 -30.57 3.20
C GLY A 365 -16.32 -30.73 1.94
N ILE A 366 -15.07 -30.30 1.97
CA ILE A 366 -14.08 -30.52 0.91
C ILE A 366 -13.49 -31.92 1.00
N LEU A 367 -13.14 -32.36 2.21
CA LEU A 367 -12.55 -33.69 2.45
C LEU A 367 -13.50 -34.82 2.03
N GLU A 368 -14.79 -34.72 2.37
CA GLU A 368 -15.79 -35.73 1.99
C GLU A 368 -15.96 -35.87 0.46
N ARG A 369 -15.75 -34.79 -0.31
CA ARG A 369 -15.87 -34.81 -1.79
C ARG A 369 -14.59 -35.23 -2.50
N SER A 370 -13.43 -35.10 -1.85
CA SER A 370 -12.16 -35.57 -2.43
C SER A 370 -11.99 -37.10 -2.33
N VAL A 371 -12.86 -37.77 -1.57
CA VAL A 371 -12.85 -39.23 -1.33
C VAL A 371 -13.99 -39.93 -2.07
N ALA A 372 -14.97 -39.22 -2.60
CA ALA A 372 -16.07 -39.73 -3.41
C ALA A 372 -15.87 -39.47 -4.92
#